data_4ac2acd7e7c0f70992f8191507dc9311
#
_entry.id   4ac2acd7e7c0f70992f8191507dc9311
#
_cell.length_a   1.000
_cell.length_b   1.000
_cell.length_c   1.000
_cell.angle_alpha   90.00
_cell.angle_beta   90.00
_cell.angle_gamma   90.00
#
_symmetry.space_group_name_H-M   'P 1'
#
loop_
_entity.id
_entity.type
_entity.pdbx_description
1 polymer ?
#
loop_
_entity_poly.entity_id
_entity_poly.type
_entity_poly.pdbx_seq_one_letter_code
_entity_poly.pdbx_strand_id
1 'polypeptide(L)'
;MNPGSSRDAGSLLPSLTRRSLLAGAGGVSIAPAILKAAPRGSRAHIAIVGAGVFGAWTAHHLLGLGHRVTLIDMAGPAHSRASSGGESRMTRAAYGKDAIYARMALDSLVQWQALSALSGLPIFHPTGVLFFFPDEDPYLADSLAAHRALGLPSERLDRREMARRFAMIDFAGVHSGIFEPGFGALMARRSVQALVQRFVAAGGSYRLGAVEAPAPAARLRHIRLSSGQRIAADAFIFAAGPWLPKLFPALLARKIVATRQEVFFFAPPPGDRRFLPGAMPGWADFNGGDIFYGFPDLEGRGVKFAHDTHGAEVDPDTQSREPSRTALATILAFRDRRFPLLRGAALTETRVCQYENSSNGDFLIDRHPAMRNVVLVGGGSGHGFKHGPEVGRLAATLASGGGRQAEPRFTLATKAANQKREVH
;
A
#
# COMPACT_ATOMS: atom_id res chain seq x y z
N MET A 1 -35.17 77.30 -1.24
CA MET A 1 -33.95 77.85 -1.83
C MET A 1 -32.93 76.77 -1.97
N ASN A 2 -32.61 76.36 -3.14
CA ASN A 2 -31.54 75.41 -3.59
C ASN A 2 -30.20 76.18 -3.54
N PRO A 3 -29.02 75.57 -3.80
CA PRO A 3 -28.55 74.16 -3.82
C PRO A 3 -27.14 73.96 -3.18
N GLY A 4 -26.66 72.71 -3.13
CA GLY A 4 -25.26 72.44 -2.80
C GLY A 4 -24.85 71.02 -3.14
N SER A 5 -24.13 70.91 -4.22
CA SER A 5 -23.60 69.70 -4.85
C SER A 5 -22.58 68.93 -3.99
N SER A 6 -22.71 67.62 -3.87
CA SER A 6 -21.66 66.72 -3.44
C SER A 6 -21.17 65.86 -4.60
N ARG A 7 -19.86 65.87 -4.79
CA ARG A 7 -19.17 65.12 -5.84
C ARG A 7 -18.97 63.68 -5.41
N ASP A 8 -19.46 62.73 -6.21
CA ASP A 8 -19.13 61.33 -6.15
C ASP A 8 -17.65 61.11 -6.54
N ALA A 9 -16.93 60.40 -5.65
CA ALA A 9 -15.63 59.84 -5.96
C ALA A 9 -15.82 58.36 -6.31
N GLY A 10 -15.97 58.06 -7.59
CA GLY A 10 -16.03 56.73 -8.12
C GLY A 10 -14.69 55.99 -7.99
N SER A 11 -14.67 54.92 -7.24
CA SER A 11 -13.57 53.95 -7.17
C SER A 11 -13.62 53.06 -8.41
N LEU A 12 -12.66 53.24 -9.32
CA LEU A 12 -12.43 52.37 -10.47
C LEU A 12 -11.66 51.12 -10.03
N LEU A 13 -12.36 50.01 -9.85
CA LEU A 13 -11.72 48.69 -9.87
C LEU A 13 -11.68 48.21 -11.34
N PRO A 14 -10.52 47.76 -11.86
CA PRO A 14 -10.45 47.22 -13.21
C PRO A 14 -11.09 45.83 -13.25
N SER A 15 -12.01 45.62 -14.16
CA SER A 15 -12.65 44.34 -14.47
C SER A 15 -11.61 43.40 -15.08
N LEU A 16 -11.26 42.36 -14.36
CA LEU A 16 -10.46 41.23 -14.85
C LEU A 16 -11.31 40.41 -15.83
N THR A 17 -10.98 40.49 -17.11
CA THR A 17 -11.61 39.69 -18.15
C THR A 17 -11.08 38.24 -18.09
N ARG A 18 -11.93 37.26 -18.46
CA ARG A 18 -11.64 35.82 -18.51
C ARG A 18 -10.40 35.41 -19.33
N ARG A 19 -9.75 36.33 -20.03
CA ARG A 19 -8.54 36.11 -20.83
C ARG A 19 -7.21 36.23 -20.06
N SER A 20 -7.20 36.80 -18.87
CA SER A 20 -5.98 37.04 -18.09
C SER A 20 -5.60 35.91 -17.13
N LEU A 21 -6.39 34.81 -17.07
CA LEU A 21 -6.16 33.63 -16.18
C LEU A 21 -5.48 32.44 -16.89
N LEU A 22 -5.07 32.60 -18.15
CA LEU A 22 -4.47 31.50 -18.93
C LEU A 22 -2.96 31.66 -19.21
N ALA A 23 -2.29 32.59 -18.58
CA ALA A 23 -0.86 32.80 -18.75
C ALA A 23 -0.10 32.55 -17.44
N GLY A 24 -0.03 31.29 -16.97
CA GLY A 24 0.71 30.97 -15.76
C GLY A 24 0.73 29.52 -15.37
N ALA A 25 0.05 28.66 -16.09
CA ALA A 25 0.15 27.20 -15.89
C ALA A 25 1.09 26.63 -16.96
N GLY A 26 2.38 26.51 -16.65
CA GLY A 26 3.30 25.66 -17.37
C GLY A 26 2.78 24.22 -17.26
N GLY A 27 1.87 23.85 -18.16
CA GLY A 27 1.34 22.51 -18.30
C GLY A 27 2.47 21.58 -18.70
N VAL A 28 3.00 20.81 -17.75
CA VAL A 28 3.68 19.57 -18.08
C VAL A 28 2.59 18.69 -18.70
N SER A 29 2.51 18.67 -20.02
CA SER A 29 1.75 17.69 -20.78
C SER A 29 2.36 16.32 -20.46
N ILE A 30 1.83 15.65 -19.46
CA ILE A 30 1.99 14.21 -19.29
C ILE A 30 1.14 13.59 -20.40
N ALA A 31 1.73 13.50 -21.60
CA ALA A 31 1.18 12.62 -22.62
C ALA A 31 1.04 11.23 -21.98
N PRO A 32 -0.12 10.54 -22.12
CA PRO A 32 -0.21 9.16 -21.69
C PRO A 32 0.91 8.43 -22.42
N ALA A 33 1.83 7.83 -21.65
CA ALA A 33 2.84 6.95 -22.19
C ALA A 33 2.09 5.84 -22.92
N ILE A 34 1.86 6.02 -24.20
CA ILE A 34 1.42 4.96 -25.11
C ILE A 34 2.53 3.93 -24.97
N LEU A 35 2.21 2.80 -24.35
CA LEU A 35 3.07 1.63 -24.27
C LEU A 35 3.53 1.33 -25.70
N LYS A 36 4.74 1.81 -26.06
CA LYS A 36 5.41 1.36 -27.28
C LYS A 36 5.51 -0.14 -27.14
N ALA A 37 4.88 -0.86 -28.06
CA ALA A 37 5.00 -2.30 -28.15
C ALA A 37 6.50 -2.66 -28.09
N ALA A 38 6.89 -3.38 -27.04
CA ALA A 38 8.25 -3.88 -26.91
C ALA A 38 8.61 -4.71 -28.15
N PRO A 39 9.88 -4.72 -28.58
CA PRO A 39 10.30 -5.57 -29.67
C PRO A 39 9.87 -7.00 -29.37
N ARG A 40 9.34 -7.69 -30.38
CA ARG A 40 8.79 -9.05 -30.31
C ARG A 40 9.84 -10.08 -29.86
N GLY A 41 10.20 -10.05 -28.58
CA GLY A 41 10.73 -11.22 -27.87
C GLY A 41 9.61 -12.24 -27.77
N SER A 42 9.93 -13.53 -27.80
CA SER A 42 8.96 -14.63 -27.80
C SER A 42 7.88 -14.41 -26.74
N ARG A 43 6.61 -14.40 -27.16
CA ARG A 43 5.45 -14.31 -26.27
C ARG A 43 5.37 -15.54 -25.38
N ALA A 44 6.10 -15.53 -24.27
CA ALA A 44 6.04 -16.60 -23.30
C ALA A 44 4.67 -16.64 -22.61
N HIS A 45 4.21 -17.81 -22.26
CA HIS A 45 3.08 -18.00 -21.36
C HIS A 45 3.59 -17.99 -19.93
N ILE A 46 3.11 -17.06 -19.09
CA ILE A 46 3.50 -16.95 -17.68
C ILE A 46 2.27 -17.15 -16.81
N ALA A 47 2.37 -18.10 -15.88
CA ALA A 47 1.34 -18.35 -14.89
C ALA A 47 1.73 -17.72 -13.55
N ILE A 48 0.79 -16.99 -12.93
CA ILE A 48 1.00 -16.28 -11.65
C ILE A 48 0.02 -16.84 -10.63
N VAL A 49 0.52 -17.28 -9.50
CA VAL A 49 -0.25 -17.82 -8.38
C VAL A 49 -0.39 -16.75 -7.29
N GLY A 50 -1.62 -16.34 -7.02
CA GLY A 50 -2.01 -15.29 -6.08
C GLY A 50 -2.43 -14.00 -6.79
N ALA A 51 -3.71 -13.59 -6.63
CA ALA A 51 -4.27 -12.34 -7.11
C ALA A 51 -4.36 -11.28 -5.98
N GLY A 52 -3.38 -11.28 -5.09
CA GLY A 52 -3.12 -10.17 -4.17
C GLY A 52 -2.44 -9.01 -4.90
N VAL A 53 -2.04 -7.98 -4.16
CA VAL A 53 -1.44 -6.76 -4.73
C VAL A 53 -0.19 -7.05 -5.58
N PHE A 54 0.69 -7.94 -5.14
CA PHE A 54 1.92 -8.25 -5.86
C PHE A 54 1.65 -9.03 -7.15
N GLY A 55 0.82 -10.08 -7.07
CA GLY A 55 0.49 -10.88 -8.25
C GLY A 55 -0.33 -10.11 -9.30
N ALA A 56 -1.27 -9.29 -8.86
CA ALA A 56 -2.09 -8.48 -9.77
C ALA A 56 -1.27 -7.44 -10.54
N TRP A 57 -0.35 -6.73 -9.85
CA TRP A 57 0.56 -5.79 -10.53
C TRP A 57 1.58 -6.50 -11.42
N THR A 58 2.10 -7.66 -10.99
CA THR A 58 2.98 -8.48 -11.83
C THR A 58 2.26 -8.91 -13.12
N ALA A 59 1.00 -9.34 -13.00
CA ALA A 59 0.19 -9.71 -14.16
C ALA A 59 -0.04 -8.53 -15.11
N HIS A 60 -0.33 -7.35 -14.57
CA HIS A 60 -0.50 -6.13 -15.34
C HIS A 60 0.76 -5.78 -16.14
N HIS A 61 1.93 -5.77 -15.50
CA HIS A 61 3.20 -5.45 -16.16
C HIS A 61 3.59 -6.49 -17.23
N LEU A 62 3.43 -7.77 -16.94
CA LEU A 62 3.74 -8.83 -17.91
C LEU A 62 2.83 -8.78 -19.14
N LEU A 63 1.55 -8.49 -18.95
CA LEU A 63 0.63 -8.29 -20.07
C LEU A 63 1.05 -7.09 -20.92
N GLY A 64 1.45 -5.99 -20.28
CA GLY A 64 2.01 -4.80 -20.95
C GLY A 64 3.29 -5.06 -21.71
N LEU A 65 4.11 -6.03 -21.27
CA LEU A 65 5.29 -6.51 -21.98
C LEU A 65 4.96 -7.47 -23.15
N GLY A 66 3.68 -7.78 -23.38
CA GLY A 66 3.20 -8.60 -24.48
C GLY A 66 3.19 -10.10 -24.23
N HIS A 67 3.42 -10.55 -23.00
CA HIS A 67 3.32 -11.96 -22.62
C HIS A 67 1.87 -12.44 -22.58
N ARG A 68 1.65 -13.73 -22.77
CA ARG A 68 0.40 -14.39 -22.42
C ARG A 68 0.41 -14.68 -20.92
N VAL A 69 -0.55 -14.15 -20.17
CA VAL A 69 -0.56 -14.23 -18.70
C VAL A 69 -1.81 -14.92 -18.21
N THR A 70 -1.63 -15.90 -17.32
CA THR A 70 -2.72 -16.54 -16.55
C THR A 70 -2.51 -16.23 -15.07
N LEU A 71 -3.43 -15.47 -14.48
CA LEU A 71 -3.46 -15.15 -13.05
C LEU A 71 -4.42 -16.13 -12.35
N ILE A 72 -3.95 -16.76 -11.27
CA ILE A 72 -4.70 -17.80 -10.55
C ILE A 72 -4.82 -17.41 -9.09
N ASP A 73 -6.02 -17.56 -8.51
CA ASP A 73 -6.23 -17.32 -7.08
C ASP A 73 -7.24 -18.32 -6.51
N MET A 74 -7.06 -18.71 -5.26
CA MET A 74 -7.90 -19.73 -4.63
C MET A 74 -9.28 -19.23 -4.23
N ALA A 75 -9.47 -17.91 -4.02
CA ALA A 75 -10.71 -17.36 -3.45
C ALA A 75 -11.14 -16.01 -4.06
N GLY A 76 -10.41 -15.52 -5.07
CA GLY A 76 -10.71 -14.27 -5.78
C GLY A 76 -9.76 -13.12 -5.48
N PRO A 77 -9.75 -12.08 -6.34
CA PRO A 77 -8.85 -10.94 -6.19
C PRO A 77 -9.07 -10.23 -4.86
N ALA A 78 -8.01 -10.10 -4.06
CA ALA A 78 -8.06 -9.47 -2.74
C ALA A 78 -9.23 -9.96 -1.87
N HIS A 79 -9.47 -11.26 -1.82
CA HIS A 79 -10.52 -11.85 -0.98
C HIS A 79 -10.30 -11.50 0.50
N SER A 80 -11.35 -11.62 1.33
CA SER A 80 -11.34 -11.12 2.72
C SER A 80 -10.25 -11.73 3.62
N ARG A 81 -9.76 -12.93 3.31
CA ARG A 81 -8.68 -13.60 4.05
C ARG A 81 -7.28 -13.18 3.58
N ALA A 82 -7.15 -12.55 2.40
CA ALA A 82 -5.86 -12.11 1.89
C ALA A 82 -5.36 -10.88 2.65
N SER A 83 -4.03 -10.70 2.75
CA SER A 83 -3.43 -9.47 3.29
C SER A 83 -3.85 -8.22 2.52
N SER A 84 -4.14 -8.36 1.23
CA SER A 84 -4.70 -7.30 0.36
C SER A 84 -6.23 -7.13 0.50
N GLY A 85 -6.91 -7.97 1.28
CA GLY A 85 -8.37 -8.01 1.40
C GLY A 85 -8.98 -6.98 2.34
N GLY A 86 -8.15 -6.19 3.03
CA GLY A 86 -8.62 -5.11 3.90
C GLY A 86 -9.10 -3.88 3.13
N GLU A 87 -9.61 -2.87 3.85
CA GLU A 87 -10.27 -1.73 3.21
C GLU A 87 -9.30 -0.63 2.81
N SER A 88 -8.45 -0.16 3.72
CA SER A 88 -7.52 0.94 3.45
C SER A 88 -6.06 0.56 3.76
N ARG A 89 -5.13 1.16 3.01
CA ARG A 89 -3.68 1.05 3.22
C ARG A 89 -3.04 2.42 3.08
N MET A 90 -2.05 2.68 3.91
CA MET A 90 -1.30 3.93 3.83
C MET A 90 -0.31 3.89 2.66
N THR A 91 -0.30 4.96 1.87
CA THR A 91 0.81 5.26 0.98
C THR A 91 1.60 6.42 1.58
N ARG A 92 2.92 6.30 1.63
CA ARG A 92 3.86 7.22 2.27
C ARG A 92 5.27 6.98 1.74
N ALA A 93 6.15 7.97 1.86
CA ALA A 93 7.56 7.87 1.50
C ALA A 93 8.52 8.05 2.70
N ALA A 94 8.02 8.35 3.90
CA ALA A 94 8.85 8.38 5.10
C ALA A 94 9.32 6.95 5.45
N TYR A 95 10.64 6.72 5.30
CA TYR A 95 11.33 5.44 5.53
C TYR A 95 12.69 5.61 6.20
N GLY A 96 12.93 6.74 6.90
CA GLY A 96 14.24 7.01 7.49
C GLY A 96 15.35 6.94 6.43
N LYS A 97 16.40 6.22 6.74
CA LYS A 97 17.57 6.00 5.86
C LYS A 97 17.29 5.10 4.64
N ASP A 98 16.16 4.41 4.60
CA ASP A 98 15.85 3.45 3.53
C ASP A 98 15.30 4.13 2.27
N ALA A 99 16.10 4.96 1.64
CA ALA A 99 15.74 5.74 0.45
C ALA A 99 15.18 4.91 -0.72
N ILE A 100 15.51 3.61 -0.79
CA ILE A 100 14.94 2.72 -1.80
C ILE A 100 13.42 2.61 -1.67
N TYR A 101 12.89 2.47 -0.45
CA TYR A 101 11.46 2.40 -0.23
C TYR A 101 10.77 3.75 -0.46
N ALA A 102 11.44 4.86 -0.13
CA ALA A 102 10.93 6.18 -0.46
C ALA A 102 10.76 6.36 -1.98
N ARG A 103 11.77 5.95 -2.77
CA ARG A 103 11.71 5.96 -4.23
C ARG A 103 10.60 5.04 -4.75
N MET A 104 10.56 3.79 -4.30
CA MET A 104 9.53 2.84 -4.71
C MET A 104 8.12 3.31 -4.37
N ALA A 105 7.92 4.00 -3.24
CA ALA A 105 6.62 4.56 -2.86
C ALA A 105 6.20 5.69 -3.81
N LEU A 106 7.14 6.58 -4.17
CA LEU A 106 6.90 7.67 -5.13
C LEU A 106 6.53 7.12 -6.51
N ASP A 107 7.34 6.21 -7.05
CA ASP A 107 7.12 5.61 -8.37
C ASP A 107 5.80 4.81 -8.41
N SER A 108 5.46 4.13 -7.30
CA SER A 108 4.19 3.42 -7.16
C SER A 108 2.99 4.35 -7.06
N LEU A 109 3.12 5.50 -6.41
CA LEU A 109 2.00 6.44 -6.23
C LEU A 109 1.46 6.92 -7.56
N VAL A 110 2.34 7.22 -8.53
CA VAL A 110 1.94 7.62 -9.89
C VAL A 110 1.05 6.54 -10.55
N GLN A 111 1.40 5.27 -10.37
CA GLN A 111 0.63 4.16 -10.95
C GLN A 111 -0.70 3.93 -10.21
N TRP A 112 -0.75 4.16 -8.89
CA TRP A 112 -1.99 4.11 -8.13
C TRP A 112 -2.96 5.23 -8.54
N GLN A 113 -2.46 6.43 -8.74
CA GLN A 113 -3.25 7.57 -9.23
C GLN A 113 -3.76 7.31 -10.65
N ALA A 114 -2.92 6.78 -11.53
CA ALA A 114 -3.31 6.39 -12.87
C ALA A 114 -4.41 5.30 -12.85
N LEU A 115 -4.29 4.29 -11.99
CA LEU A 115 -5.32 3.27 -11.83
C LEU A 115 -6.65 3.86 -11.35
N SER A 116 -6.62 4.80 -10.40
CA SER A 116 -7.81 5.51 -9.91
C SER A 116 -8.50 6.25 -11.06
N ALA A 117 -7.75 7.05 -11.82
CA ALA A 117 -8.29 7.80 -12.96
C ALA A 117 -8.85 6.87 -14.06
N LEU A 118 -8.11 5.84 -14.43
CA LEU A 118 -8.49 4.90 -15.50
C LEU A 118 -9.68 4.00 -15.14
N SER A 119 -9.89 3.70 -13.85
CA SER A 119 -11.02 2.88 -13.40
C SER A 119 -12.28 3.69 -13.11
N GLY A 120 -12.18 5.01 -12.99
CA GLY A 120 -13.26 5.87 -12.52
C GLY A 120 -13.67 5.64 -11.07
N LEU A 121 -12.86 4.89 -10.30
CA LEU A 121 -13.14 4.54 -8.90
C LEU A 121 -12.24 5.35 -7.95
N PRO A 122 -12.73 5.76 -6.79
CA PRO A 122 -11.94 6.41 -5.76
C PRO A 122 -11.00 5.38 -5.09
N ILE A 123 -9.87 5.09 -5.75
CA ILE A 123 -8.86 4.16 -5.28
C ILE A 123 -7.87 4.85 -4.36
N PHE A 124 -7.47 6.08 -4.69
CA PHE A 124 -6.56 6.89 -3.91
C PHE A 124 -7.28 8.10 -3.32
N HIS A 125 -7.19 8.27 -2.01
CA HIS A 125 -7.65 9.44 -1.27
C HIS A 125 -6.43 10.25 -0.81
N PRO A 126 -6.19 11.47 -1.34
CA PRO A 126 -5.07 12.33 -0.96
C PRO A 126 -5.33 13.02 0.39
N THR A 127 -5.28 12.24 1.46
CA THR A 127 -5.55 12.73 2.83
C THR A 127 -4.36 13.46 3.44
N GLY A 128 -3.17 13.36 2.84
CA GLY A 128 -1.92 13.59 3.53
C GLY A 128 -1.61 12.45 4.51
N VAL A 129 -0.37 12.41 4.99
CA VAL A 129 0.08 11.46 6.01
C VAL A 129 0.91 12.21 7.03
N LEU A 130 0.61 12.02 8.32
CA LEU A 130 1.32 12.58 9.46
C LEU A 130 1.95 11.47 10.30
N PHE A 131 3.26 11.46 10.42
CA PHE A 131 3.99 10.65 11.41
C PHE A 131 4.47 11.56 12.52
N PHE A 132 4.30 11.16 13.78
CA PHE A 132 4.71 11.96 14.92
C PHE A 132 5.42 11.12 15.98
N PHE A 133 6.37 11.78 16.67
CA PHE A 133 7.39 11.16 17.50
C PHE A 133 7.44 11.83 18.88
N PRO A 134 7.74 11.08 19.96
CA PRO A 134 7.83 11.62 21.31
C PRO A 134 9.09 12.48 21.52
N ASP A 135 10.16 12.18 20.77
CA ASP A 135 11.48 12.79 20.89
C ASP A 135 12.04 13.20 19.53
N GLU A 136 13.25 13.77 19.49
CA GLU A 136 14.03 13.92 18.26
C GLU A 136 14.42 12.53 17.75
N ASP A 137 13.86 12.12 16.66
CA ASP A 137 14.07 10.79 16.08
C ASP A 137 14.88 10.89 14.78
N PRO A 138 16.02 10.15 14.66
CA PRO A 138 16.80 10.10 13.43
C PRO A 138 15.98 9.72 12.19
N TYR A 139 14.97 8.88 12.35
CA TYR A 139 14.06 8.48 11.28
C TYR A 139 13.38 9.69 10.62
N LEU A 140 12.97 10.70 11.40
CA LEU A 140 12.38 11.92 10.88
C LEU A 140 13.38 12.72 10.06
N ALA A 141 14.59 12.95 10.59
CA ALA A 141 15.63 13.71 9.91
C ALA A 141 16.08 13.02 8.61
N ASP A 142 16.29 11.72 8.64
CA ASP A 142 16.67 10.90 7.49
C ASP A 142 15.56 10.86 6.42
N SER A 143 14.29 10.73 6.84
CA SER A 143 13.15 10.80 5.93
C SER A 143 13.08 12.15 5.21
N LEU A 144 13.22 13.26 5.94
CA LEU A 144 13.25 14.60 5.34
C LEU A 144 14.42 14.79 4.37
N ALA A 145 15.58 14.23 4.67
CA ALA A 145 16.75 14.25 3.78
C ALA A 145 16.48 13.46 2.49
N ALA A 146 15.92 12.24 2.62
CA ALA A 146 15.52 11.42 1.47
C ALA A 146 14.45 12.13 0.61
N HIS A 147 13.45 12.75 1.23
CA HIS A 147 12.41 13.49 0.51
C HIS A 147 12.97 14.67 -0.27
N ARG A 148 13.87 15.47 0.33
CA ARG A 148 14.55 16.56 -0.39
C ARG A 148 15.32 16.04 -1.61
N ALA A 149 16.05 14.94 -1.46
CA ALA A 149 16.80 14.33 -2.56
C ALA A 149 15.89 13.80 -3.68
N LEU A 150 14.64 13.44 -3.36
CA LEU A 150 13.63 12.96 -4.30
C LEU A 150 12.72 14.07 -4.84
N GLY A 151 12.86 15.32 -4.36
CA GLY A 151 11.97 16.43 -4.72
C GLY A 151 10.55 16.25 -4.17
N LEU A 152 10.36 15.49 -3.09
CA LEU A 152 9.07 15.24 -2.47
C LEU A 152 8.71 16.37 -1.49
N PRO A 153 7.53 17.01 -1.64
CA PRO A 153 7.02 17.93 -0.63
C PRO A 153 6.78 17.21 0.69
N SER A 154 7.40 17.69 1.74
CA SER A 154 7.17 17.24 3.11
C SER A 154 7.49 18.36 4.09
N GLU A 155 6.82 18.36 5.23
CA GLU A 155 6.92 19.39 6.24
C GLU A 155 7.33 18.77 7.57
N ARG A 156 8.34 19.35 8.25
CA ARG A 156 8.55 19.08 9.65
C ARG A 156 7.60 20.00 10.44
N LEU A 157 6.82 19.41 11.34
CA LEU A 157 5.88 20.14 12.19
C LEU A 157 6.30 19.99 13.65
N ASP A 158 6.25 21.08 14.41
CA ASP A 158 6.33 21.02 15.85
C ASP A 158 4.97 20.67 16.48
N ARG A 159 4.95 20.39 17.79
CA ARG A 159 3.74 20.04 18.52
C ARG A 159 2.65 21.10 18.43
N ARG A 160 3.01 22.40 18.50
CA ARG A 160 2.06 23.51 18.45
C ARG A 160 1.38 23.58 17.08
N GLU A 161 2.14 23.41 16.04
CA GLU A 161 1.64 23.43 14.68
C GLU A 161 0.75 22.22 14.37
N MET A 162 1.13 21.03 14.83
CA MET A 162 0.30 19.84 14.71
C MET A 162 -1.04 20.02 15.44
N ALA A 163 -1.02 20.53 16.68
CA ALA A 163 -2.24 20.77 17.47
C ALA A 163 -3.15 21.82 16.82
N ARG A 164 -2.59 22.83 16.18
CA ARG A 164 -3.35 23.85 15.45
C ARG A 164 -4.01 23.28 14.19
N ARG A 165 -3.28 22.44 13.42
CA ARG A 165 -3.75 21.89 12.13
C ARG A 165 -4.69 20.70 12.31
N PHE A 166 -4.44 19.86 13.32
CA PHE A 166 -5.11 18.57 13.51
C PHE A 166 -5.72 18.50 14.90
N ALA A 167 -6.62 19.43 15.22
CA ALA A 167 -7.22 19.62 16.55
C ALA A 167 -8.02 18.40 17.08
N MET A 168 -8.29 17.40 16.22
CA MET A 168 -8.93 16.14 16.63
C MET A 168 -7.94 15.16 17.30
N ILE A 169 -6.63 15.44 17.23
CA ILE A 169 -5.57 14.60 17.80
C ILE A 169 -4.95 15.34 19.00
N ASP A 170 -4.86 14.68 20.13
CA ASP A 170 -4.10 15.19 21.27
C ASP A 170 -2.60 14.85 21.11
N PHE A 171 -1.77 15.87 21.00
CA PHE A 171 -0.30 15.74 20.87
C PHE A 171 0.43 15.89 22.19
N ALA A 172 -0.20 15.61 23.33
CA ALA A 172 0.49 15.57 24.61
C ALA A 172 1.61 14.49 24.56
N GLY A 173 2.82 14.88 24.99
CA GLY A 173 4.00 14.00 24.94
C GLY A 173 4.60 13.78 23.54
N VAL A 174 4.15 14.51 22.52
CA VAL A 174 4.74 14.51 21.19
C VAL A 174 5.71 15.67 21.04
N HIS A 175 6.89 15.42 20.45
CA HIS A 175 7.89 16.44 20.18
C HIS A 175 7.76 17.05 18.79
N SER A 176 7.75 16.20 17.76
CA SER A 176 7.74 16.63 16.36
C SER A 176 7.05 15.62 15.45
N GLY A 177 6.80 16.01 14.20
CA GLY A 177 6.24 15.15 13.19
C GLY A 177 6.72 15.48 11.78
N ILE A 178 6.49 14.57 10.86
CA ILE A 178 6.64 14.76 9.42
C ILE A 178 5.28 14.64 8.75
N PHE A 179 4.92 15.63 7.96
CA PHE A 179 3.70 15.64 7.16
C PHE A 179 4.02 15.53 5.67
N GLU A 180 3.39 14.56 5.01
CA GLU A 180 3.54 14.27 3.58
C GLU A 180 2.23 14.60 2.85
N PRO A 181 2.03 15.81 2.32
CA PRO A 181 0.75 16.26 1.76
C PRO A 181 0.33 15.51 0.49
N GLY A 182 1.30 14.99 -0.29
CA GLY A 182 1.05 14.28 -1.55
C GLY A 182 0.64 12.82 -1.40
N PHE A 183 0.72 12.26 -0.19
CA PHE A 183 0.39 10.87 0.10
C PHE A 183 -0.99 10.72 0.75
N GLY A 184 -1.37 9.52 1.17
CA GLY A 184 -2.68 9.31 1.76
C GLY A 184 -3.10 7.85 1.87
N ALA A 185 -4.36 7.57 1.56
CA ALA A 185 -4.96 6.25 1.69
C ALA A 185 -5.28 5.60 0.33
N LEU A 186 -4.99 4.31 0.21
CA LEU A 186 -5.40 3.46 -0.91
C LEU A 186 -6.56 2.57 -0.46
N MET A 187 -7.61 2.46 -1.26
CA MET A 187 -8.72 1.53 -1.05
C MET A 187 -8.31 0.14 -1.53
N ALA A 188 -7.72 -0.66 -0.64
CA ALA A 188 -6.91 -1.82 -0.98
C ALA A 188 -7.68 -2.90 -1.76
N ARG A 189 -8.82 -3.37 -1.27
CA ARG A 189 -9.62 -4.39 -1.96
C ARG A 189 -10.09 -3.89 -3.31
N ARG A 190 -10.66 -2.69 -3.34
CA ARG A 190 -11.15 -2.03 -4.56
C ARG A 190 -10.07 -1.90 -5.62
N SER A 191 -8.88 -1.47 -5.22
CA SER A 191 -7.77 -1.25 -6.16
C SER A 191 -7.29 -2.55 -6.81
N VAL A 192 -7.17 -3.63 -6.04
CA VAL A 192 -6.76 -4.94 -6.60
C VAL A 192 -7.84 -5.52 -7.50
N GLN A 193 -9.11 -5.41 -7.10
CA GLN A 193 -10.23 -5.87 -7.92
C GLN A 193 -10.32 -5.10 -9.24
N ALA A 194 -10.22 -3.77 -9.20
CA ALA A 194 -10.20 -2.94 -10.41
C ALA A 194 -9.01 -3.27 -11.32
N LEU A 195 -7.83 -3.50 -10.74
CA LEU A 195 -6.63 -3.88 -11.50
C LEU A 195 -6.82 -5.22 -12.21
N VAL A 196 -7.37 -6.24 -11.52
CA VAL A 196 -7.62 -7.56 -12.12
C VAL A 196 -8.73 -7.50 -13.19
N GLN A 197 -9.78 -6.73 -12.98
CA GLN A 197 -10.81 -6.49 -14.02
C GLN A 197 -10.19 -5.88 -15.28
N ARG A 198 -9.34 -4.86 -15.12
CA ARG A 198 -8.63 -4.25 -16.25
C ARG A 198 -7.65 -5.21 -16.93
N PHE A 199 -6.95 -6.04 -16.15
CA PHE A 199 -6.09 -7.09 -16.67
C PHE A 199 -6.86 -8.07 -17.56
N VAL A 200 -8.04 -8.52 -17.12
CA VAL A 200 -8.90 -9.41 -17.90
C VAL A 200 -9.43 -8.72 -19.15
N ALA A 201 -9.91 -7.48 -19.03
CA ALA A 201 -10.40 -6.68 -20.16
C ALA A 201 -9.30 -6.42 -21.22
N ALA A 202 -8.04 -6.38 -20.81
CA ALA A 202 -6.88 -6.24 -21.69
C ALA A 202 -6.40 -7.59 -22.31
N GLY A 203 -7.15 -8.70 -22.11
CA GLY A 203 -6.85 -10.02 -22.69
C GLY A 203 -6.06 -10.97 -21.79
N GLY A 204 -5.83 -10.61 -20.53
CA GLY A 204 -5.29 -11.53 -19.53
C GLY A 204 -6.29 -12.62 -19.14
N SER A 205 -5.79 -13.79 -18.78
CA SER A 205 -6.63 -14.91 -18.32
C SER A 205 -6.67 -14.96 -16.80
N TYR A 206 -7.86 -15.03 -16.21
CA TYR A 206 -8.05 -15.27 -14.78
C TYR A 206 -8.64 -16.64 -14.51
N ARG A 207 -8.12 -17.35 -13.46
CA ARG A 207 -8.63 -18.68 -13.04
C ARG A 207 -8.83 -18.69 -11.53
N LEU A 208 -9.98 -19.15 -11.10
CA LEU A 208 -10.27 -19.46 -9.70
C LEU A 208 -9.85 -20.91 -9.42
N GLY A 209 -9.02 -21.11 -8.39
CA GLY A 209 -8.60 -22.44 -7.96
C GLY A 209 -7.39 -22.38 -7.03
N ALA A 210 -7.36 -23.28 -6.04
CA ALA A 210 -6.23 -23.44 -5.15
C ALA A 210 -5.13 -24.24 -5.85
N VAL A 211 -3.89 -23.72 -5.80
CA VAL A 211 -2.71 -24.40 -6.38
C VAL A 211 -2.07 -25.28 -5.31
N GLU A 212 -1.80 -26.52 -5.68
CA GLU A 212 -1.04 -27.45 -4.84
C GLU A 212 0.45 -27.10 -4.81
N ALA A 213 1.15 -27.47 -3.72
CA ALA A 213 2.60 -27.29 -3.64
C ALA A 213 3.29 -28.01 -4.83
N PRO A 214 4.13 -27.31 -5.61
CA PRO A 214 4.75 -27.92 -6.76
C PRO A 214 5.80 -28.96 -6.34
N ALA A 215 5.82 -30.09 -7.03
CA ALA A 215 6.84 -31.10 -6.81
C ALA A 215 8.23 -30.54 -7.22
N PRO A 216 9.32 -30.91 -6.53
CA PRO A 216 10.68 -30.52 -6.87
C PRO A 216 11.03 -30.94 -8.30
N ALA A 217 11.56 -29.99 -9.09
CA ALA A 217 12.00 -30.21 -10.46
C ALA A 217 13.01 -29.17 -10.88
N ALA A 218 13.93 -29.48 -11.80
CA ALA A 218 14.84 -28.48 -12.36
C ALA A 218 14.12 -27.42 -13.23
N ARG A 219 12.97 -27.79 -13.78
CA ARG A 219 12.06 -26.91 -14.53
C ARG A 219 10.62 -27.33 -14.28
N LEU A 220 9.80 -26.43 -13.78
CA LEU A 220 8.36 -26.66 -13.61
C LEU A 220 7.68 -26.64 -14.99
N ARG A 221 6.89 -27.66 -15.31
CA ARG A 221 6.17 -27.75 -16.59
C ARG A 221 4.73 -27.32 -16.49
N HIS A 222 4.11 -27.54 -15.35
CA HIS A 222 2.72 -27.18 -15.03
C HIS A 222 2.54 -27.05 -13.52
N ILE A 223 1.58 -26.26 -13.11
CA ILE A 223 1.02 -26.29 -11.76
C ILE A 223 -0.26 -27.12 -11.77
N ARG A 224 -0.60 -27.71 -10.61
CA ARG A 224 -1.82 -28.49 -10.41
C ARG A 224 -2.75 -27.72 -9.48
N LEU A 225 -4.01 -27.64 -9.83
CA LEU A 225 -5.07 -27.14 -8.96
C LEU A 225 -5.63 -28.29 -8.11
N SER A 226 -6.21 -27.97 -6.95
CA SER A 226 -6.90 -28.96 -6.09
C SER A 226 -8.04 -29.69 -6.78
N SER A 227 -8.59 -29.12 -7.88
CA SER A 227 -9.57 -29.76 -8.76
C SER A 227 -8.96 -30.87 -9.65
N GLY A 228 -7.64 -31.06 -9.64
CA GLY A 228 -6.92 -31.94 -10.56
C GLY A 228 -6.52 -31.28 -11.89
N GLN A 229 -7.06 -30.12 -12.22
CA GLN A 229 -6.69 -29.40 -13.44
C GLN A 229 -5.21 -29.01 -13.44
N ARG A 230 -4.57 -29.12 -14.61
CA ARG A 230 -3.17 -28.72 -14.82
C ARG A 230 -3.12 -27.46 -15.67
N ILE A 231 -2.25 -26.51 -15.30
CA ILE A 231 -1.97 -25.29 -16.06
C ILE A 231 -0.51 -25.30 -16.47
N ALA A 232 -0.25 -25.50 -17.74
CA ALA A 232 1.10 -25.46 -18.30
C ALA A 232 1.50 -24.02 -18.67
N ALA A 233 2.75 -23.66 -18.42
CA ALA A 233 3.33 -22.36 -18.77
C ALA A 233 4.84 -22.46 -18.96
N ASP A 234 5.43 -21.45 -19.58
CA ASP A 234 6.88 -21.37 -19.80
C ASP A 234 7.61 -20.92 -18.53
N ALA A 235 6.96 -20.05 -17.73
CA ALA A 235 7.45 -19.59 -16.43
C ALA A 235 6.31 -19.46 -15.44
N PHE A 236 6.65 -19.50 -14.15
CA PHE A 236 5.71 -19.45 -13.03
C PHE A 236 6.16 -18.43 -12.01
N ILE A 237 5.23 -17.63 -11.52
CA ILE A 237 5.45 -16.67 -10.43
C ILE A 237 4.54 -17.01 -9.28
N PHE A 238 5.09 -17.17 -8.09
CA PHE A 238 4.33 -17.44 -6.89
C PHE A 238 4.32 -16.18 -6.01
N ALA A 239 3.16 -15.52 -5.97
CA ALA A 239 2.86 -14.31 -5.19
C ALA A 239 1.72 -14.59 -4.23
N ALA A 240 1.77 -15.75 -3.55
CA ALA A 240 0.67 -16.32 -2.76
C ALA A 240 0.51 -15.70 -1.36
N GLY A 241 1.25 -14.62 -1.05
CA GLY A 241 1.18 -13.94 0.23
C GLY A 241 1.42 -14.90 1.41
N PRO A 242 0.63 -14.86 2.48
CA PRO A 242 0.82 -15.72 3.66
C PRO A 242 0.81 -17.22 3.38
N TRP A 243 0.32 -17.65 2.21
CA TRP A 243 0.36 -19.07 1.79
C TRP A 243 1.65 -19.44 1.05
N LEU A 244 2.52 -18.48 0.72
CA LEU A 244 3.76 -18.76 0.00
C LEU A 244 4.66 -19.80 0.74
N PRO A 245 4.84 -19.74 2.07
CA PRO A 245 5.58 -20.77 2.82
C PRO A 245 4.93 -22.16 2.77
N LYS A 246 3.61 -22.24 2.63
CA LYS A 246 2.91 -23.54 2.50
C LYS A 246 3.15 -24.20 1.14
N LEU A 247 3.38 -23.39 0.09
CA LEU A 247 3.73 -23.89 -1.24
C LEU A 247 5.20 -24.30 -1.35
N PHE A 248 6.07 -23.71 -0.54
CA PHE A 248 7.53 -23.98 -0.52
C PHE A 248 8.05 -24.16 0.90
N PRO A 249 7.55 -25.16 1.67
CA PRO A 249 7.86 -25.27 3.11
C PRO A 249 9.35 -25.51 3.38
N ALA A 250 10.02 -26.33 2.60
CA ALA A 250 11.45 -26.59 2.76
C ALA A 250 12.33 -25.33 2.54
N LEU A 251 11.83 -24.36 1.78
CA LEU A 251 12.58 -23.15 1.42
C LEU A 251 12.23 -21.96 2.30
N LEU A 252 10.96 -21.78 2.68
CA LEU A 252 10.42 -20.54 3.21
C LEU A 252 9.78 -20.63 4.61
N ALA A 253 9.49 -21.83 5.14
CA ALA A 253 8.70 -22.01 6.36
C ALA A 253 9.21 -21.21 7.59
N ARG A 254 10.50 -20.91 7.68
CA ARG A 254 11.10 -20.12 8.77
C ARG A 254 11.58 -18.73 8.34
N LYS A 255 11.51 -18.44 7.05
CA LYS A 255 12.00 -17.19 6.46
C LYS A 255 10.87 -16.18 6.23
N ILE A 256 9.67 -16.68 6.06
CA ILE A 256 8.45 -15.88 5.91
C ILE A 256 7.40 -16.47 6.85
N VAL A 257 6.81 -15.62 7.69
CA VAL A 257 5.86 -16.03 8.72
C VAL A 257 4.61 -15.16 8.64
N ALA A 258 3.44 -15.80 8.68
CA ALA A 258 2.19 -15.07 8.79
C ALA A 258 1.93 -14.66 10.24
N THR A 259 1.62 -13.38 10.48
CA THR A 259 1.29 -12.86 11.81
C THR A 259 -0.06 -12.16 11.80
N ARG A 260 -0.79 -12.30 12.90
CA ARG A 260 -2.12 -11.73 13.08
C ARG A 260 -2.06 -10.22 13.21
N GLN A 261 -3.01 -9.53 12.57
CA GLN A 261 -3.22 -8.09 12.67
C GLN A 261 -4.70 -7.77 12.85
N GLU A 262 -5.01 -6.80 13.71
CA GLU A 262 -6.38 -6.43 13.98
C GLU A 262 -6.60 -4.93 13.76
N VAL A 263 -7.73 -4.58 13.17
CA VAL A 263 -8.09 -3.18 12.92
C VAL A 263 -9.52 -2.91 13.37
N PHE A 264 -9.77 -1.68 13.83
CA PHE A 264 -11.01 -1.26 14.44
C PHE A 264 -11.45 0.08 13.84
N PHE A 265 -12.75 0.26 13.67
CA PHE A 265 -13.33 1.49 13.16
C PHE A 265 -14.33 2.04 14.15
N PHE A 266 -14.28 3.34 14.39
CA PHE A 266 -15.16 4.02 15.34
C PHE A 266 -15.93 5.14 14.67
N ALA A 267 -17.24 5.24 14.95
CA ALA A 267 -18.07 6.31 14.43
C ALA A 267 -17.59 7.67 14.96
N PRO A 268 -17.28 8.66 14.11
CA PRO A 268 -17.08 10.01 14.59
C PRO A 268 -18.40 10.61 15.10
N PRO A 269 -18.36 11.69 15.92
CA PRO A 269 -19.57 12.41 16.30
C PRO A 269 -20.37 12.84 15.06
N PRO A 270 -21.69 12.72 15.06
CA PRO A 270 -22.51 13.09 13.92
C PRO A 270 -22.26 14.53 13.45
N GLY A 271 -22.00 14.70 12.16
CA GLY A 271 -21.73 16.00 11.54
C GLY A 271 -20.35 16.60 11.81
N ASP A 272 -19.49 15.93 12.56
CA ASP A 272 -18.13 16.42 12.84
C ASP A 272 -17.18 16.19 11.65
N ARG A 273 -16.99 17.25 10.87
CA ARG A 273 -16.17 17.22 9.67
C ARG A 273 -14.66 17.12 9.92
N ARG A 274 -14.21 17.28 11.17
CA ARG A 274 -12.78 17.17 11.52
C ARG A 274 -12.20 15.78 11.26
N PHE A 275 -13.05 14.75 11.26
CA PHE A 275 -12.65 13.37 11.02
C PHE A 275 -12.73 12.93 9.55
N LEU A 276 -13.10 13.82 8.64
CA LEU A 276 -13.20 13.52 7.21
C LEU A 276 -11.84 13.68 6.50
N PRO A 277 -11.64 13.03 5.33
CA PRO A 277 -10.52 13.30 4.44
C PRO A 277 -10.40 14.80 4.12
N GLY A 278 -9.16 15.30 4.11
CA GLY A 278 -8.87 16.71 3.92
C GLY A 278 -8.76 17.52 5.22
N ALA A 279 -9.47 17.14 6.28
CA ALA A 279 -9.29 17.71 7.62
C ALA A 279 -8.40 16.83 8.50
N MET A 280 -8.57 15.52 8.44
CA MET A 280 -7.74 14.54 9.14
C MET A 280 -6.85 13.78 8.15
N PRO A 281 -5.52 13.72 8.39
CA PRO A 281 -4.62 12.91 7.58
C PRO A 281 -4.71 11.42 7.93
N GLY A 282 -4.12 10.55 7.10
CA GLY A 282 -3.62 9.28 7.60
C GLY A 282 -2.53 9.56 8.62
N TRP A 283 -2.45 8.79 9.69
CA TRP A 283 -1.54 9.10 10.79
C TRP A 283 -0.84 7.86 11.33
N ALA A 284 0.35 8.07 11.92
CA ALA A 284 1.04 7.07 12.72
C ALA A 284 1.73 7.74 13.92
N ASP A 285 1.53 7.16 15.10
CA ASP A 285 2.11 7.54 16.38
C ASP A 285 3.26 6.59 16.71
N PHE A 286 4.48 7.09 16.71
CA PHE A 286 5.71 6.36 17.02
C PHE A 286 6.10 6.50 18.51
N ASN A 287 5.13 6.41 19.39
CA ASN A 287 5.30 6.70 20.78
C ASN A 287 5.80 5.48 21.57
N GLY A 288 7.11 5.34 21.70
CA GLY A 288 7.71 4.41 22.66
C GLY A 288 7.86 2.96 22.19
N GLY A 289 8.04 2.72 20.89
CA GLY A 289 8.34 1.39 20.33
C GLY A 289 7.13 0.66 19.74
N ASP A 290 5.92 1.01 20.15
CA ASP A 290 4.67 0.53 19.56
C ASP A 290 4.12 1.58 18.59
N ILE A 291 3.77 1.17 17.38
CA ILE A 291 3.21 2.07 16.38
C ILE A 291 1.70 1.88 16.32
N PHE A 292 0.97 2.94 16.68
CA PHE A 292 -0.45 3.04 16.38
C PHE A 292 -0.65 3.84 15.10
N TYR A 293 -1.53 3.38 14.21
CA TYR A 293 -1.82 4.10 12.98
C TYR A 293 -3.28 4.05 12.62
N GLY A 294 -3.69 4.96 11.76
CA GLY A 294 -5.06 4.98 11.31
C GLY A 294 -5.33 5.93 10.16
N PHE A 295 -6.62 6.10 9.91
CA PHE A 295 -7.13 6.92 8.81
C PHE A 295 -8.34 7.70 9.24
N PRO A 296 -8.65 8.84 8.58
CA PRO A 296 -9.93 9.51 8.73
C PRO A 296 -11.09 8.59 8.38
N ASP A 297 -12.29 9.06 8.62
CA ASP A 297 -13.52 8.40 8.17
C ASP A 297 -13.58 8.40 6.62
N LEU A 298 -13.08 7.32 6.03
CA LEU A 298 -13.10 7.12 4.59
C LEU A 298 -14.45 6.53 4.18
N GLU A 299 -15.21 7.30 3.44
CA GLU A 299 -16.50 6.87 2.85
C GLU A 299 -17.55 6.45 3.89
N GLY A 300 -17.57 7.08 5.08
CA GLY A 300 -18.56 6.82 6.12
C GLY A 300 -18.37 5.51 6.89
N ARG A 301 -17.19 4.90 6.80
CA ARG A 301 -16.89 3.63 7.49
C ARG A 301 -16.55 3.80 8.96
N GLY A 302 -16.12 4.98 9.33
CA GLY A 302 -15.60 5.33 10.65
C GLY A 302 -14.09 5.57 10.64
N VAL A 303 -13.59 6.20 11.69
CA VAL A 303 -12.18 6.47 11.90
C VAL A 303 -11.48 5.15 12.23
N LYS A 304 -10.46 4.81 11.43
CA LYS A 304 -9.71 3.56 11.59
C LYS A 304 -8.58 3.69 12.59
N PHE A 305 -8.42 2.64 13.41
CA PHE A 305 -7.32 2.44 14.34
C PHE A 305 -6.71 1.05 14.17
N ALA A 306 -5.40 0.97 14.25
CA ALA A 306 -4.66 -0.29 14.28
C ALA A 306 -3.40 -0.13 15.13
N HIS A 307 -2.98 -1.22 15.74
CA HIS A 307 -1.71 -1.35 16.46
C HIS A 307 -0.76 -2.19 15.62
N ASP A 308 0.31 -1.60 15.11
CA ASP A 308 1.29 -2.29 14.26
C ASP A 308 2.35 -2.99 15.12
N THR A 309 2.06 -4.20 15.50
CA THR A 309 2.96 -5.09 16.25
C THR A 309 3.46 -6.23 15.37
N HIS A 310 4.43 -7.00 15.87
CA HIS A 310 4.79 -8.27 15.24
C HIS A 310 3.61 -9.25 15.17
N GLY A 311 2.69 -9.17 16.14
CA GLY A 311 1.54 -10.06 16.25
C GLY A 311 1.91 -11.52 16.51
N ALA A 312 0.93 -12.33 16.89
CA ALA A 312 1.11 -13.77 17.03
C ALA A 312 1.27 -14.44 15.66
N GLU A 313 2.14 -15.43 15.56
CA GLU A 313 2.18 -16.31 14.40
C GLU A 313 0.86 -17.05 14.23
N VAL A 314 0.39 -17.13 12.99
CA VAL A 314 -0.90 -17.76 12.68
C VAL A 314 -0.83 -18.57 11.40
N ASP A 315 -1.69 -19.60 11.34
CA ASP A 315 -1.99 -20.27 10.09
C ASP A 315 -3.05 -19.45 9.31
N PRO A 316 -2.76 -19.01 8.07
CA PRO A 316 -3.69 -18.20 7.31
C PRO A 316 -5.00 -18.91 6.95
N ASP A 317 -5.05 -20.24 7.00
CA ASP A 317 -6.26 -21.01 6.73
C ASP A 317 -7.18 -21.10 7.94
N THR A 318 -6.62 -21.24 9.14
CA THR A 318 -7.37 -21.65 10.35
C THR A 318 -7.49 -20.56 11.41
N GLN A 319 -6.76 -19.43 11.30
CA GLN A 319 -6.83 -18.35 12.30
C GLN A 319 -8.26 -17.84 12.48
N SER A 320 -8.66 -17.57 13.71
CA SER A 320 -9.93 -16.87 14.02
C SER A 320 -9.97 -15.49 13.34
N ARG A 321 -11.13 -15.13 12.80
CA ARG A 321 -11.40 -13.81 12.22
C ARG A 321 -12.17 -12.90 13.17
N GLU A 322 -12.37 -13.32 14.40
CA GLU A 322 -12.91 -12.50 15.47
C GLU A 322 -11.79 -11.72 16.15
N PRO A 323 -11.98 -10.43 16.40
CA PRO A 323 -10.98 -9.62 17.10
C PRO A 323 -10.82 -10.06 18.55
N SER A 324 -9.61 -9.98 19.07
CA SER A 324 -9.33 -10.27 20.46
C SER A 324 -9.80 -9.15 21.40
N ARG A 325 -10.26 -9.53 22.59
CA ARG A 325 -10.64 -8.55 23.63
C ARG A 325 -9.44 -7.69 24.05
N THR A 326 -8.24 -8.28 24.10
CA THR A 326 -7.01 -7.56 24.46
C THR A 326 -6.68 -6.49 23.44
N ALA A 327 -6.70 -6.82 22.13
CA ALA A 327 -6.42 -5.83 21.09
C ALA A 327 -7.46 -4.70 21.10
N LEU A 328 -8.74 -5.02 21.29
CA LEU A 328 -9.78 -3.99 21.43
C LEU A 328 -9.51 -3.09 22.65
N ALA A 329 -9.20 -3.65 23.81
CA ALA A 329 -8.90 -2.86 25.02
C ALA A 329 -7.69 -1.93 24.81
N THR A 330 -6.63 -2.41 24.17
CA THR A 330 -5.44 -1.61 23.83
C THR A 330 -5.81 -0.44 22.90
N ILE A 331 -6.62 -0.70 21.88
CA ILE A 331 -7.08 0.36 20.94
C ILE A 331 -7.98 1.36 21.64
N LEU A 332 -8.89 0.93 22.51
CA LEU A 332 -9.76 1.83 23.27
C LEU A 332 -8.95 2.76 24.17
N ALA A 333 -7.98 2.23 24.91
CA ALA A 333 -7.11 3.04 25.76
C ALA A 333 -6.28 4.05 24.95
N PHE A 334 -5.73 3.65 23.81
CA PHE A 334 -5.02 4.55 22.90
C PHE A 334 -5.95 5.63 22.32
N ARG A 335 -7.12 5.24 21.81
CA ARG A 335 -8.13 6.16 21.25
C ARG A 335 -8.53 7.21 22.28
N ASP A 336 -8.88 6.80 23.49
CA ASP A 336 -9.38 7.70 24.50
C ASP A 336 -8.33 8.72 24.98
N ARG A 337 -7.05 8.35 24.91
CA ARG A 337 -5.94 9.23 25.19
C ARG A 337 -5.64 10.18 24.02
N ARG A 338 -5.46 9.63 22.82
CA ARG A 338 -4.95 10.37 21.66
C ARG A 338 -6.02 11.08 20.84
N PHE A 339 -7.26 10.60 20.92
CA PHE A 339 -8.42 11.15 20.21
C PHE A 339 -9.59 11.38 21.18
N PRO A 340 -9.47 12.33 22.12
CA PRO A 340 -10.44 12.49 23.21
C PRO A 340 -11.86 12.77 22.70
N LEU A 341 -12.01 13.34 21.51
CA LEU A 341 -13.31 13.58 20.87
C LEU A 341 -14.01 12.29 20.40
N LEU A 342 -13.31 11.16 20.34
CA LEU A 342 -13.87 9.84 20.03
C LEU A 342 -14.07 8.99 21.28
N ARG A 343 -13.90 9.55 22.51
CA ARG A 343 -14.16 8.80 23.73
C ARG A 343 -15.63 8.36 23.78
N GLY A 344 -15.84 7.08 24.02
CA GLY A 344 -17.19 6.48 23.99
C GLY A 344 -17.77 6.29 22.59
N ALA A 345 -17.06 6.60 21.51
CA ALA A 345 -17.52 6.38 20.15
C ALA A 345 -17.84 4.90 19.89
N ALA A 346 -18.96 4.66 19.19
CA ALA A 346 -19.39 3.31 18.84
C ALA A 346 -18.39 2.62 17.90
N LEU A 347 -18.11 1.36 18.20
CA LEU A 347 -17.34 0.47 17.30
C LEU A 347 -18.24 0.08 16.12
N THR A 348 -17.90 0.52 14.92
CA THR A 348 -18.71 0.30 13.70
C THR A 348 -18.30 -0.95 12.93
N GLU A 349 -17.00 -1.24 12.94
CA GLU A 349 -16.47 -2.38 12.20
C GLU A 349 -15.17 -2.88 12.84
N THR A 350 -14.91 -4.17 12.68
CA THR A 350 -13.64 -4.81 13.03
C THR A 350 -13.17 -5.70 11.88
N ARG A 351 -11.84 -5.84 11.74
CA ARG A 351 -11.25 -6.77 10.79
C ARG A 351 -10.05 -7.47 11.41
N VAL A 352 -9.95 -8.76 11.17
CA VAL A 352 -8.75 -9.53 11.44
C VAL A 352 -8.06 -9.82 10.12
N CYS A 353 -6.85 -9.32 10.00
CA CYS A 353 -5.97 -9.44 8.86
C CYS A 353 -4.74 -10.28 9.24
N GLN A 354 -3.79 -10.40 8.34
CA GLN A 354 -2.46 -10.94 8.61
C GLN A 354 -1.41 -10.22 7.78
N TYR A 355 -0.21 -10.11 8.34
CA TYR A 355 0.97 -9.78 7.58
C TYR A 355 1.65 -11.06 7.08
N GLU A 356 2.50 -10.90 6.09
CA GLU A 356 3.43 -11.88 5.57
C GLU A 356 4.82 -11.30 5.84
N ASN A 357 5.38 -11.60 7.00
CA ASN A 357 6.66 -11.04 7.44
C ASN A 357 7.83 -11.87 6.92
N SER A 358 8.73 -11.24 6.19
CA SER A 358 10.06 -11.81 5.94
C SER A 358 10.94 -11.60 7.18
N SER A 359 12.00 -12.39 7.31
CA SER A 359 12.86 -12.39 8.49
C SER A 359 13.56 -11.05 8.77
N ASN A 360 13.77 -10.23 7.74
CA ASN A 360 14.44 -8.92 7.84
C ASN A 360 13.54 -7.73 7.47
N GLY A 361 12.23 -7.95 7.24
CA GLY A 361 11.30 -6.90 6.83
C GLY A 361 11.31 -6.58 5.33
N ASP A 362 12.37 -6.89 4.60
CA ASP A 362 12.47 -6.62 3.17
C ASP A 362 11.64 -7.59 2.31
N PHE A 363 11.22 -7.16 1.12
CA PHE A 363 10.50 -8.02 0.17
C PHE A 363 11.36 -9.21 -0.27
N LEU A 364 10.68 -10.28 -0.68
CA LEU A 364 11.26 -11.37 -1.46
C LEU A 364 10.85 -11.21 -2.92
N ILE A 365 11.81 -11.01 -3.81
CA ILE A 365 11.61 -11.02 -5.26
C ILE A 365 12.81 -11.74 -5.85
N ASP A 366 12.75 -13.05 -6.02
CA ASP A 366 13.92 -13.83 -6.44
C ASP A 366 13.53 -15.08 -7.21
N ARG A 367 14.50 -15.65 -7.92
CA ARG A 367 14.33 -16.94 -8.56
C ARG A 367 14.39 -18.07 -7.54
N HIS A 368 13.61 -19.10 -7.78
CA HIS A 368 13.72 -20.33 -6.99
C HIS A 368 15.08 -20.99 -7.25
N PRO A 369 15.87 -21.36 -6.22
CA PRO A 369 17.25 -21.81 -6.40
C PRO A 369 17.39 -23.09 -7.24
N ALA A 370 16.41 -23.97 -7.22
CA ALA A 370 16.44 -25.23 -7.97
C ALA A 370 15.53 -25.25 -9.22
N MET A 371 14.43 -24.46 -9.23
CA MET A 371 13.48 -24.42 -10.35
C MET A 371 13.73 -23.19 -11.20
N ARG A 372 14.53 -23.32 -12.28
CA ARG A 372 15.04 -22.20 -13.09
C ARG A 372 13.99 -21.28 -13.73
N ASN A 373 12.74 -21.72 -13.88
CA ASN A 373 11.63 -20.94 -14.44
C ASN A 373 10.57 -20.55 -13.41
N VAL A 374 10.93 -20.54 -12.12
CA VAL A 374 10.07 -20.14 -11.01
C VAL A 374 10.63 -18.89 -10.36
N VAL A 375 9.76 -17.88 -10.14
CA VAL A 375 10.04 -16.67 -9.38
C VAL A 375 9.14 -16.65 -8.15
N LEU A 376 9.71 -16.29 -7.01
CA LEU A 376 9.04 -16.15 -5.72
C LEU A 376 8.88 -14.66 -5.40
N VAL A 377 7.67 -14.25 -5.02
CA VAL A 377 7.34 -12.85 -4.69
C VAL A 377 6.52 -12.83 -3.41
N GLY A 378 7.03 -12.14 -2.39
CA GLY A 378 6.37 -12.10 -1.08
C GLY A 378 7.08 -11.22 -0.07
N GLY A 379 6.87 -11.47 1.21
CA GLY A 379 7.52 -10.75 2.29
C GLY A 379 7.05 -9.30 2.41
N GLY A 380 5.75 -9.04 2.23
CA GLY A 380 5.18 -7.69 2.28
C GLY A 380 5.33 -6.97 3.63
N SER A 381 5.60 -7.72 4.69
CA SER A 381 6.06 -7.26 6.03
C SER A 381 5.32 -6.06 6.61
N GLY A 382 3.99 -5.96 6.38
CA GLY A 382 3.15 -4.87 6.87
C GLY A 382 3.19 -3.59 6.02
N HIS A 383 4.22 -3.37 5.22
CA HIS A 383 4.37 -2.15 4.41
C HIS A 383 4.30 -2.34 2.89
N GLY A 384 4.18 -3.58 2.40
CA GLY A 384 4.33 -3.93 0.98
C GLY A 384 3.23 -3.41 0.05
N PHE A 385 2.00 -3.20 0.54
CA PHE A 385 0.84 -2.91 -0.33
C PHE A 385 1.08 -1.71 -1.25
N LYS A 386 1.53 -0.58 -0.71
CA LYS A 386 1.77 0.65 -1.47
C LYS A 386 2.81 0.48 -2.59
N HIS A 387 3.75 -0.45 -2.41
CA HIS A 387 4.80 -0.78 -3.37
C HIS A 387 4.39 -1.80 -4.43
N GLY A 388 3.12 -2.24 -4.43
CA GLY A 388 2.60 -3.21 -5.40
C GLY A 388 3.00 -2.97 -6.84
N PRO A 389 2.86 -1.74 -7.38
CA PRO A 389 3.31 -1.39 -8.72
C PRO A 389 4.78 -1.72 -8.98
N GLU A 390 5.69 -1.26 -8.13
CA GLU A 390 7.13 -1.45 -8.32
C GLU A 390 7.58 -2.88 -8.05
N VAL A 391 7.02 -3.56 -7.03
CA VAL A 391 7.24 -5.00 -6.82
C VAL A 391 6.79 -5.79 -8.03
N GLY A 392 5.62 -5.48 -8.59
CA GLY A 392 5.10 -6.12 -9.80
C GLY A 392 6.00 -5.89 -11.01
N ARG A 393 6.52 -4.68 -11.19
CA ARG A 393 7.46 -4.34 -12.27
C ARG A 393 8.78 -5.13 -12.15
N LEU A 394 9.36 -5.18 -10.96
CA LEU A 394 10.58 -5.94 -10.67
C LEU A 394 10.38 -7.44 -10.93
N ALA A 395 9.29 -8.01 -10.43
CA ALA A 395 8.95 -9.42 -10.64
C ALA A 395 8.71 -9.74 -12.12
N ALA A 396 8.03 -8.86 -12.86
CA ALA A 396 7.80 -9.02 -14.29
C ALA A 396 9.12 -8.97 -15.08
N THR A 397 10.01 -8.03 -14.76
CA THR A 397 11.34 -7.91 -15.38
C THR A 397 12.15 -9.17 -15.15
N LEU A 398 12.18 -9.67 -13.90
CA LEU A 398 12.91 -10.87 -13.55
C LEU A 398 12.37 -12.11 -14.30
N ALA A 399 11.05 -12.27 -14.39
CA ALA A 399 10.41 -13.40 -15.05
C ALA A 399 10.57 -13.39 -16.58
N SER A 400 10.65 -12.20 -17.20
CA SER A 400 10.85 -12.03 -18.65
C SER A 400 12.28 -12.26 -19.12
N GLY A 401 13.19 -12.70 -18.25
CA GLY A 401 14.59 -12.92 -18.60
C GLY A 401 15.46 -11.65 -18.56
N GLY A 402 14.90 -10.53 -18.13
CA GLY A 402 15.61 -9.27 -17.92
C GLY A 402 16.51 -9.35 -16.69
N GLY A 403 17.82 -9.52 -16.89
CA GLY A 403 18.87 -9.21 -15.94
C GLY A 403 18.91 -9.97 -14.60
N ARG A 404 19.93 -9.61 -13.81
CA ARG A 404 20.06 -9.98 -12.38
C ARG A 404 19.03 -9.18 -11.57
N GLN A 405 18.68 -9.69 -10.37
CA GLN A 405 17.92 -8.95 -9.37
C GLN A 405 18.51 -7.53 -9.19
N ALA A 406 17.68 -6.51 -9.41
CA ALA A 406 18.11 -5.12 -9.33
C ALA A 406 18.44 -4.66 -7.91
N GLU A 407 17.86 -5.33 -6.90
CA GLU A 407 18.03 -5.00 -5.48
C GLU A 407 18.44 -6.24 -4.68
N PRO A 408 19.71 -6.33 -4.24
CA PRO A 408 20.22 -7.47 -3.49
C PRO A 408 19.44 -7.78 -2.20
N ARG A 409 18.89 -6.76 -1.55
CA ARG A 409 18.09 -6.91 -0.31
C ARG A 409 16.87 -7.80 -0.50
N PHE A 410 16.32 -7.87 -1.71
CA PHE A 410 15.11 -8.64 -2.02
C PHE A 410 15.38 -10.10 -2.40
N THR A 411 16.63 -10.52 -2.35
CA THR A 411 16.99 -11.91 -2.66
C THR A 411 16.66 -12.86 -1.52
N LEU A 412 16.47 -14.13 -1.86
CA LEU A 412 16.26 -15.21 -0.89
C LEU A 412 17.46 -15.40 0.05
N ALA A 413 18.67 -15.11 -0.44
CA ALA A 413 19.92 -15.24 0.32
C ALA A 413 19.96 -14.31 1.54
N THR A 414 19.26 -13.17 1.51
CA THR A 414 19.20 -12.24 2.64
C THR A 414 18.16 -12.64 3.69
N LYS A 415 17.34 -13.67 3.44
CA LYS A 415 16.29 -14.13 4.36
C LYS A 415 16.82 -15.21 5.27
N ALA A 416 16.99 -14.88 6.56
CA ALA A 416 17.41 -15.81 7.62
C ALA A 416 16.22 -16.64 8.12
N ALA A 417 16.52 -17.66 8.95
CA ALA A 417 15.49 -18.46 9.61
C ALA A 417 14.93 -17.79 10.88
N ASN A 418 15.58 -16.75 11.39
CA ASN A 418 15.16 -16.03 12.59
C ASN A 418 14.48 -14.73 12.20
N GLN A 419 13.31 -14.47 12.81
CA GLN A 419 12.57 -13.24 12.57
C GLN A 419 13.23 -12.08 13.34
N LYS A 420 13.64 -11.06 12.60
CA LYS A 420 14.13 -9.78 13.12
C LYS A 420 13.47 -8.66 12.29
N ARG A 421 12.15 -8.68 12.22
CA ARG A 421 11.45 -7.61 11.52
C ARG A 421 11.72 -6.29 12.24
N GLU A 422 12.33 -5.36 11.56
CA GLU A 422 12.27 -3.96 11.93
C GLU A 422 10.99 -3.37 11.31
N VAL A 423 10.28 -2.56 12.08
CA VAL A 423 9.11 -1.83 11.54
C VAL A 423 9.66 -0.64 10.73
N HIS A 424 9.35 -0.60 9.45
CA HIS A 424 9.79 0.45 8.53
C HIS A 424 8.77 1.56 8.41
#